data_30ac6eba86ff8420b90015336c65328d
#
_entry.id   30ac6eba86ff8420b90015336c65328d
#
_cell.length_a   1.000
_cell.length_b   1.000
_cell.length_c   1.000
_cell.angle_alpha   90.00
_cell.angle_beta   90.00
_cell.angle_gamma   90.00
#
_symmetry.space_group_name_H-M   'P 1'
#
loop_
_entity.id
_entity.type
_entity.pdbx_description
1 polymer ?
#
loop_
_entity_poly.entity_id
_entity_poly.type
_entity_poly.pdbx_seq_one_letter_code
_entity_poly.pdbx_strand_id
1 'polypeptide(L)'
;RGNVDTRIKKMENGDYDAIILSKAGIDSLEINHKITEEFTTEDLIPCAGQGIIAIQCRDSDLEIKELLEKINNHQSRICANTEREVLKILEGDCDTAIGAYSKINSNNISLIAELFSVDGKNRYFIKETKEINFAKELGREVGEALKFQSKGSYKR
;
A
#
# COMPACT_ATOMS: atom_id res chain seq x y z
N ARG A 1 -15.58 -8.27 7.73
CA ARG A 1 -14.29 -8.89 8.05
C ARG A 1 -14.40 -10.39 7.82
N GLY A 2 -13.29 -11.08 7.55
CA GLY A 2 -13.22 -12.52 7.33
C GLY A 2 -12.14 -12.87 6.31
N ASN A 3 -11.84 -14.17 6.20
CA ASN A 3 -10.93 -14.70 5.19
C ASN A 3 -11.54 -14.53 3.78
N VAL A 4 -10.73 -14.72 2.75
CA VAL A 4 -11.14 -14.54 1.34
C VAL A 4 -12.39 -15.36 1.01
N ASP A 5 -12.39 -16.66 1.33
CA ASP A 5 -13.53 -17.58 1.13
C ASP A 5 -14.81 -17.14 1.86
N THR A 6 -14.67 -16.67 3.10
CA THR A 6 -15.80 -16.17 3.89
C THR A 6 -16.40 -14.90 3.28
N ARG A 7 -15.53 -14.01 2.77
CA ARG A 7 -15.96 -12.76 2.13
C ARG A 7 -16.66 -13.02 0.81
N ILE A 8 -16.17 -14.00 0.02
CA ILE A 8 -16.80 -14.41 -1.23
C ILE A 8 -18.19 -15.01 -0.96
N LYS A 9 -18.30 -15.90 0.02
CA LYS A 9 -19.61 -16.48 0.41
C LYS A 9 -20.63 -15.43 0.83
N LYS A 10 -20.22 -14.39 1.55
CA LYS A 10 -21.10 -13.28 1.92
C LYS A 10 -21.61 -12.52 0.70
N MET A 11 -20.76 -12.28 -0.30
CA MET A 11 -21.19 -11.67 -1.55
C MET A 11 -22.15 -12.58 -2.32
N GLU A 12 -21.85 -13.87 -2.43
CA GLU A 12 -22.72 -14.86 -3.09
C GLU A 12 -24.08 -15.00 -2.40
N ASN A 13 -24.14 -14.79 -1.09
CA ASN A 13 -25.40 -14.78 -0.31
C ASN A 13 -26.17 -13.46 -0.43
N GLY A 14 -25.64 -12.46 -1.13
CA GLY A 14 -26.30 -11.17 -1.31
C GLY A 14 -26.08 -10.16 -0.18
N ASP A 15 -25.14 -10.42 0.75
CA ASP A 15 -24.79 -9.46 1.81
C ASP A 15 -24.11 -8.20 1.24
N TYR A 16 -23.50 -8.32 0.04
CA TYR A 16 -22.79 -7.26 -0.69
C TYR A 16 -22.97 -7.43 -2.18
N ASP A 17 -23.08 -6.34 -2.93
CA ASP A 17 -23.14 -6.35 -4.39
C ASP A 17 -21.77 -6.69 -5.03
N ALA A 18 -20.68 -6.25 -4.39
CA ALA A 18 -19.30 -6.50 -4.80
C ALA A 18 -18.33 -6.48 -3.62
N ILE A 19 -17.17 -7.10 -3.81
CA ILE A 19 -16.07 -7.06 -2.83
C ILE A 19 -14.74 -6.83 -3.55
N ILE A 20 -13.81 -6.13 -2.90
CA ILE A 20 -12.45 -5.94 -3.38
C ILE A 20 -11.52 -6.87 -2.60
N LEU A 21 -10.71 -7.63 -3.33
CA LEU A 21 -9.75 -8.59 -2.79
C LEU A 21 -8.39 -8.42 -3.46
N SER A 22 -7.32 -8.85 -2.79
CA SER A 22 -6.02 -8.93 -3.43
C SER A 22 -5.99 -10.09 -4.43
N LYS A 23 -5.47 -9.86 -5.63
CA LYS A 23 -5.31 -10.90 -6.65
C LYS A 23 -4.49 -12.09 -6.13
N ALA A 24 -3.39 -11.84 -5.44
CA ALA A 24 -2.56 -12.89 -4.85
C ALA A 24 -3.34 -13.85 -3.93
N GLY A 25 -4.35 -13.35 -3.19
CA GLY A 25 -5.22 -14.19 -2.37
C GLY A 25 -6.16 -15.06 -3.22
N ILE A 26 -6.64 -14.54 -4.34
CA ILE A 26 -7.49 -15.26 -5.30
C ILE A 26 -6.68 -16.33 -6.03
N ASP A 27 -5.48 -15.99 -6.50
CA ASP A 27 -4.54 -16.90 -7.17
C ASP A 27 -4.17 -18.09 -6.25
N SER A 28 -3.87 -17.80 -4.98
CA SER A 28 -3.51 -18.83 -4.00
C SER A 28 -4.63 -19.83 -3.70
N LEU A 29 -5.88 -19.45 -3.92
CA LEU A 29 -7.06 -20.30 -3.76
C LEU A 29 -7.54 -20.93 -5.08
N GLU A 30 -6.86 -20.66 -6.18
CA GLU A 30 -7.17 -21.15 -7.53
C GLU A 30 -8.61 -20.81 -7.99
N ILE A 31 -9.14 -19.65 -7.56
CA ILE A 31 -10.52 -19.20 -7.84
C ILE A 31 -10.59 -17.99 -8.78
N ASN A 32 -9.64 -17.86 -9.69
CA ASN A 32 -9.53 -16.76 -10.65
C ASN A 32 -10.79 -16.58 -11.54
N HIS A 33 -11.55 -17.67 -11.74
CA HIS A 33 -12.82 -17.63 -12.47
C HIS A 33 -13.90 -16.75 -11.79
N LYS A 34 -13.69 -16.35 -10.53
CA LYS A 34 -14.59 -15.44 -9.80
C LYS A 34 -14.23 -13.97 -9.94
N ILE A 35 -13.10 -13.65 -10.59
CA ILE A 35 -12.70 -12.27 -10.83
C ILE A 35 -13.57 -11.68 -11.94
N THR A 36 -14.26 -10.58 -11.64
CA THR A 36 -15.04 -9.83 -12.61
C THR A 36 -14.20 -8.76 -13.27
N GLU A 37 -13.35 -8.09 -12.50
CA GLU A 37 -12.51 -6.99 -12.96
C GLU A 37 -11.20 -6.94 -12.17
N GLU A 38 -10.08 -6.64 -12.86
CA GLU A 38 -8.78 -6.39 -12.24
C GLU A 38 -8.47 -4.89 -12.34
N PHE A 39 -8.25 -4.24 -11.20
CA PHE A 39 -7.81 -2.85 -11.15
C PHE A 39 -6.30 -2.75 -11.29
N THR A 40 -5.86 -1.76 -12.05
CA THR A 40 -4.44 -1.36 -12.03
C THR A 40 -4.14 -0.55 -10.77
N THR A 41 -2.85 -0.42 -10.44
CA THR A 41 -2.43 0.44 -9.30
C THR A 41 -2.65 1.93 -9.54
N GLU A 42 -3.02 2.34 -10.75
CA GLU A 42 -3.41 3.72 -11.08
C GLU A 42 -4.93 3.92 -10.92
N ASP A 43 -5.73 2.86 -11.13
CA ASP A 43 -7.18 2.91 -10.93
C ASP A 43 -7.54 2.87 -9.44
N LEU A 44 -6.85 2.01 -8.69
CA LEU A 44 -7.03 1.84 -7.25
C LEU A 44 -5.66 1.77 -6.58
N ILE A 45 -5.23 2.87 -5.97
CA ILE A 45 -3.94 2.92 -5.29
C ILE A 45 -4.01 2.09 -4.00
N PRO A 46 -3.18 1.05 -3.86
CA PRO A 46 -3.23 0.20 -2.68
C PRO A 46 -2.71 0.92 -1.43
N CYS A 47 -3.04 0.38 -0.26
CA CYS A 47 -2.44 0.82 1.00
C CYS A 47 -0.93 0.63 0.95
N ALA A 48 -0.18 1.50 1.64
CA ALA A 48 1.27 1.41 1.73
C ALA A 48 1.72 0.02 2.23
N GLY A 49 2.66 -0.58 1.51
CA GLY A 49 3.18 -1.92 1.79
C GLY A 49 2.26 -3.07 1.37
N GLN A 50 1.16 -2.80 0.69
CA GLN A 50 0.26 -3.85 0.19
C GLN A 50 1.00 -4.78 -0.79
N GLY A 51 0.85 -6.10 -0.59
CA GLY A 51 1.54 -7.11 -1.40
C GLY A 51 3.00 -7.38 -1.00
N ILE A 52 3.52 -6.67 0.00
CA ILE A 52 4.86 -6.91 0.54
C ILE A 52 4.77 -7.87 1.73
N ILE A 53 5.53 -8.97 1.66
CA ILE A 53 5.64 -9.92 2.77
C ILE A 53 6.72 -9.42 3.72
N ALA A 54 6.34 -9.16 4.98
CA ALA A 54 7.27 -8.79 6.05
C ALA A 54 7.50 -9.96 6.99
N ILE A 55 8.77 -10.27 7.25
CA ILE A 55 9.16 -11.30 8.21
C ILE A 55 9.79 -10.61 9.42
N GLN A 56 9.32 -10.96 10.62
CA GLN A 56 9.81 -10.40 11.87
C GLN A 56 10.57 -11.45 12.68
N CYS A 57 11.71 -11.06 13.22
CA CYS A 57 12.48 -11.85 14.17
C CYS A 57 12.87 -11.01 15.39
N ARG A 58 13.37 -11.65 16.44
CA ARG A 58 13.93 -10.95 17.60
C ARG A 58 15.19 -10.18 17.18
N ASP A 59 15.36 -8.99 17.72
CA ASP A 59 16.50 -8.13 17.38
C ASP A 59 17.86 -8.71 17.82
N SER A 60 17.87 -9.50 18.90
CA SER A 60 19.06 -10.19 19.42
C SER A 60 19.44 -11.45 18.62
N ASP A 61 18.61 -11.92 17.69
CA ASP A 61 18.81 -13.19 16.98
C ASP A 61 19.60 -12.95 15.69
N LEU A 62 20.93 -12.89 15.81
CA LEU A 62 21.82 -12.56 14.70
C LEU A 62 21.83 -13.64 13.61
N GLU A 63 21.74 -14.91 13.99
CA GLU A 63 21.73 -16.02 13.05
C GLU A 63 20.49 -15.97 12.13
N ILE A 64 19.32 -15.74 12.72
CA ILE A 64 18.08 -15.58 11.94
C ILE A 64 18.13 -14.34 11.05
N LYS A 65 18.67 -13.23 11.53
CA LYS A 65 18.86 -12.02 10.71
C LYS A 65 19.71 -12.29 9.48
N GLU A 66 20.81 -13.00 9.63
CA GLU A 66 21.68 -13.37 8.50
C GLU A 66 20.97 -14.29 7.47
N LEU A 67 20.13 -15.21 7.96
CA LEU A 67 19.31 -16.05 7.07
C LEU A 67 18.24 -15.23 6.34
N LEU A 68 17.55 -14.34 7.03
CA LEU A 68 16.54 -13.49 6.43
C LEU A 68 17.11 -12.51 5.42
N GLU A 69 18.34 -12.02 5.61
CA GLU A 69 18.96 -11.11 4.65
C GLU A 69 19.22 -11.80 3.29
N LYS A 70 19.38 -13.12 3.24
CA LYS A 70 19.56 -13.89 2.00
C LYS A 70 18.31 -13.91 1.11
N ILE A 71 17.13 -13.74 1.69
CA ILE A 71 15.85 -13.70 0.98
C ILE A 71 15.28 -12.27 0.90
N ASN A 72 15.97 -11.30 1.46
CA ASN A 72 15.55 -9.91 1.44
C ASN A 72 15.63 -9.32 0.02
N ASN A 73 14.54 -8.77 -0.48
CA ASN A 73 14.51 -8.05 -1.73
C ASN A 73 14.71 -6.55 -1.48
N HIS A 74 15.91 -6.05 -1.80
CA HIS A 74 16.28 -4.66 -1.56
C HIS A 74 15.37 -3.65 -2.26
N GLN A 75 14.93 -3.93 -3.49
CA GLN A 75 14.03 -3.03 -4.22
C GLN A 75 12.66 -2.94 -3.53
N SER A 76 12.09 -4.08 -3.14
CA SER A 76 10.84 -4.10 -2.37
C SER A 76 10.98 -3.37 -1.04
N ARG A 77 12.13 -3.50 -0.36
CA ARG A 77 12.41 -2.79 0.89
C ARG A 77 12.47 -1.27 0.70
N ILE A 78 13.11 -0.80 -0.39
CA ILE A 78 13.15 0.63 -0.73
C ILE A 78 11.73 1.14 -0.99
N CYS A 79 10.95 0.44 -1.82
CA CYS A 79 9.55 0.80 -2.07
C CYS A 79 8.74 0.87 -0.77
N ALA A 80 8.78 -0.19 0.05
CA ALA A 80 8.08 -0.22 1.34
C ALA A 80 8.42 0.97 2.24
N ASN A 81 9.71 1.30 2.33
CA ASN A 81 10.17 2.43 3.14
C ASN A 81 9.68 3.77 2.60
N THR A 82 9.69 3.96 1.27
CA THR A 82 9.20 5.17 0.61
C THR A 82 7.71 5.38 0.89
N GLU A 83 6.89 4.35 0.72
CA GLU A 83 5.46 4.38 0.99
C GLU A 83 5.15 4.63 2.47
N ARG A 84 5.91 4.00 3.37
CA ARG A 84 5.75 4.20 4.82
C ARG A 84 6.15 5.59 5.30
N GLU A 85 7.07 6.28 4.62
CA GLU A 85 7.38 7.68 4.95
C GLU A 85 6.16 8.59 4.69
N VAL A 86 5.34 8.32 3.65
CA VAL A 86 4.07 9.04 3.43
C VAL A 86 3.14 8.87 4.65
N LEU A 87 2.92 7.62 5.10
CA LEU A 87 2.07 7.35 6.27
C LEU A 87 2.59 8.04 7.53
N LYS A 88 3.91 8.00 7.73
CA LYS A 88 4.55 8.61 8.90
C LYS A 88 4.35 10.13 8.95
N ILE A 89 4.45 10.82 7.81
CA ILE A 89 4.23 12.27 7.73
C ILE A 89 2.77 12.63 7.95
N LEU A 90 1.86 11.84 7.40
CA LEU A 90 0.42 12.05 7.57
C LEU A 90 -0.07 11.64 8.96
N GLU A 91 0.73 10.87 9.72
CA GLU A 91 0.32 10.33 11.02
C GLU A 91 -1.02 9.58 10.91
N GLY A 92 -1.20 8.89 9.77
CA GLY A 92 -2.41 8.15 9.46
C GLY A 92 -2.55 6.90 10.31
N ASP A 93 -3.76 6.59 10.66
CA ASP A 93 -4.17 5.35 11.34
C ASP A 93 -4.94 4.42 10.39
N CYS A 94 -5.50 3.33 10.91
CA CYS A 94 -6.27 2.37 10.13
C CYS A 94 -7.60 2.93 9.58
N ASP A 95 -8.07 4.06 10.09
CA ASP A 95 -9.30 4.72 9.67
C ASP A 95 -9.04 5.83 8.64
N THR A 96 -7.78 6.18 8.41
CA THR A 96 -7.39 7.19 7.43
C THR A 96 -7.36 6.57 6.03
N ALA A 97 -8.12 7.13 5.10
CA ALA A 97 -8.18 6.67 3.72
C ALA A 97 -6.97 7.16 2.92
N ILE A 98 -5.88 6.40 2.97
CA ILE A 98 -4.59 6.68 2.30
C ILE A 98 -4.24 5.52 1.38
N GLY A 99 -3.88 5.82 0.13
CA GLY A 99 -3.19 4.93 -0.78
C GLY A 99 -1.77 5.43 -1.03
N ALA A 100 -0.79 4.52 -1.11
CA ALA A 100 0.58 4.85 -1.52
C ALA A 100 1.23 3.64 -2.18
N TYR A 101 1.71 3.82 -3.40
CA TYR A 101 2.36 2.78 -4.17
C TYR A 101 3.59 3.31 -4.87
N SER A 102 4.70 2.62 -4.74
CA SER A 102 5.95 2.98 -5.38
C SER A 102 6.48 1.87 -6.27
N LYS A 103 7.18 2.26 -7.33
CA LYS A 103 7.79 1.35 -8.31
C LYS A 103 9.16 1.85 -8.72
N ILE A 104 10.13 0.94 -8.74
CA ILE A 104 11.48 1.22 -9.23
C ILE A 104 11.56 0.84 -10.70
N ASN A 105 12.06 1.79 -11.52
CA ASN A 105 12.37 1.59 -12.93
C ASN A 105 13.80 2.08 -13.17
N SER A 106 14.72 1.14 -13.44
CA SER A 106 16.15 1.43 -13.59
C SER A 106 16.72 2.16 -12.37
N ASN A 107 17.17 3.40 -12.51
CA ASN A 107 17.75 4.21 -11.44
C ASN A 107 16.73 5.18 -10.79
N ASN A 108 15.46 5.11 -11.19
CA ASN A 108 14.43 6.01 -10.68
C ASN A 108 13.39 5.24 -9.86
N ILE A 109 12.83 5.92 -8.87
CA ILE A 109 11.66 5.49 -8.12
C ILE A 109 10.51 6.46 -8.38
N SER A 110 9.36 5.93 -8.78
CA SER A 110 8.11 6.68 -8.89
C SER A 110 7.22 6.33 -7.70
N LEU A 111 6.54 7.32 -7.16
CA LEU A 111 5.57 7.19 -6.08
C LEU A 111 4.27 7.84 -6.50
N ILE A 112 3.17 7.10 -6.39
CA ILE A 112 1.81 7.64 -6.47
C ILE A 112 1.18 7.51 -5.09
N ALA A 113 0.52 8.57 -4.66
CA ALA A 113 -0.17 8.56 -3.38
C ALA A 113 -1.46 9.39 -3.44
N GLU A 114 -2.43 8.94 -2.67
CA GLU A 114 -3.71 9.62 -2.54
C GLU A 114 -4.19 9.65 -1.10
N LEU A 115 -4.95 10.67 -0.79
CA LEU A 115 -5.55 10.90 0.53
C LEU A 115 -6.96 11.41 0.33
N PHE A 116 -7.90 10.93 1.11
CA PHE A 116 -9.29 11.40 1.08
C PHE A 116 -9.66 12.15 2.36
N SER A 117 -10.54 13.15 2.22
CA SER A 117 -11.17 13.77 3.38
C SER A 117 -12.06 12.76 4.11
N VAL A 118 -12.32 13.00 5.41
CA VAL A 118 -13.16 12.10 6.26
C VAL A 118 -14.54 11.85 5.65
N ASP A 119 -15.11 12.86 4.98
CA ASP A 119 -16.43 12.76 4.32
C ASP A 119 -16.38 12.17 2.90
N GLY A 120 -15.17 11.79 2.43
CA GLY A 120 -14.93 11.20 1.11
C GLY A 120 -15.11 12.15 -0.08
N LYS A 121 -15.40 13.44 0.14
CA LYS A 121 -15.70 14.37 -0.97
C LYS A 121 -14.47 14.92 -1.67
N ASN A 122 -13.35 15.00 -0.97
CA ASN A 122 -12.11 15.54 -1.51
C ASN A 122 -11.08 14.44 -1.65
N ARG A 123 -10.50 14.33 -2.83
CA ARG A 123 -9.35 13.48 -3.16
C ARG A 123 -8.13 14.36 -3.40
N TYR A 124 -7.07 14.11 -2.69
CA TYR A 124 -5.75 14.72 -2.88
C TYR A 124 -4.84 13.66 -3.49
N PHE A 125 -4.22 13.98 -4.61
CA PHE A 125 -3.45 13.01 -5.39
C PHE A 125 -2.11 13.63 -5.79
N ILE A 126 -1.04 12.85 -5.65
CA ILE A 126 0.32 13.23 -6.06
C ILE A 126 0.97 12.05 -6.76
N LYS A 127 1.66 12.34 -7.87
CA LYS A 127 2.51 11.40 -8.60
C LYS A 127 3.84 12.08 -8.87
N GLU A 128 4.92 11.54 -8.28
CA GLU A 128 6.26 12.10 -8.37
C GLU A 128 7.31 11.02 -8.66
N THR A 129 8.45 11.43 -9.21
CA THR A 129 9.56 10.53 -9.54
C THR A 129 10.87 11.20 -9.18
N LYS A 130 11.77 10.44 -8.53
CA LYS A 130 13.15 10.86 -8.21
C LYS A 130 14.14 9.73 -8.51
N GLU A 131 15.42 10.03 -8.47
CA GLU A 131 16.43 8.99 -8.43
C GLU A 131 16.29 8.14 -7.17
N ILE A 132 16.62 6.86 -7.25
CA ILE A 132 16.43 5.87 -6.18
C ILE A 132 17.15 6.27 -4.88
N ASN A 133 18.26 7.00 -4.99
CA ASN A 133 19.02 7.49 -3.82
C ASN A 133 18.22 8.48 -2.97
N PHE A 134 17.18 9.11 -3.54
CA PHE A 134 16.29 10.05 -2.87
C PHE A 134 14.93 9.44 -2.50
N ALA A 135 14.83 8.10 -2.49
CA ALA A 135 13.58 7.40 -2.24
C ALA A 135 12.88 7.82 -0.93
N LYS A 136 13.64 7.91 0.16
CA LYS A 136 13.10 8.34 1.46
C LYS A 136 12.63 9.80 1.43
N GLU A 137 13.39 10.68 0.77
CA GLU A 137 13.04 12.10 0.60
C GLU A 137 11.76 12.24 -0.23
N LEU A 138 11.63 11.46 -1.31
CA LEU A 138 10.42 11.40 -2.14
C LEU A 138 9.18 11.08 -1.28
N GLY A 139 9.25 10.03 -0.45
CA GLY A 139 8.14 9.67 0.44
C GLY A 139 7.78 10.79 1.42
N ARG A 140 8.78 11.45 1.99
CA ARG A 140 8.58 12.59 2.90
C ARG A 140 7.90 13.77 2.20
N GLU A 141 8.42 14.21 1.06
CA GLU A 141 7.89 15.35 0.31
C GLU A 141 6.45 15.13 -0.17
N VAL A 142 6.16 13.92 -0.68
CA VAL A 142 4.80 13.55 -1.08
C VAL A 142 3.85 13.58 0.13
N GLY A 143 4.29 13.05 1.27
CA GLY A 143 3.52 13.12 2.52
C GLY A 143 3.27 14.55 2.98
N GLU A 144 4.29 15.42 2.97
CA GLU A 144 4.18 16.83 3.33
C GLU A 144 3.22 17.59 2.39
N ALA A 145 3.32 17.33 1.09
CA ALA A 145 2.45 17.95 0.10
C ALA A 145 0.98 17.54 0.26
N LEU A 146 0.71 16.24 0.50
CA LEU A 146 -0.65 15.76 0.80
C LEU A 146 -1.19 16.37 2.10
N LYS A 147 -0.36 16.44 3.14
CA LYS A 147 -0.73 17.08 4.42
C LYS A 147 -1.07 18.56 4.24
N PHE A 148 -0.28 19.27 3.45
CA PHE A 148 -0.53 20.68 3.13
C PHE A 148 -1.81 20.89 2.33
N GLN A 149 -2.01 20.10 1.25
CA GLN A 149 -3.20 20.23 0.40
C GLN A 149 -4.49 19.91 1.16
N SER A 150 -4.47 18.89 2.01
CA SER A 150 -5.64 18.42 2.75
C SER A 150 -6.04 19.33 3.90
N LYS A 151 -5.15 20.18 4.40
CA LYS A 151 -5.38 21.08 5.55
C LYS A 151 -6.01 20.38 6.77
N GLY A 152 -5.67 19.09 6.94
CA GLY A 152 -6.18 18.27 8.04
C GLY A 152 -7.57 17.69 7.84
N SER A 153 -8.22 17.87 6.68
CA SER A 153 -9.57 17.35 6.40
C SER A 153 -9.70 15.83 6.41
N TYR A 154 -8.59 15.10 6.47
CA TYR A 154 -8.50 13.63 6.54
C TYR A 154 -8.45 13.08 7.97
N LYS A 155 -8.32 13.95 8.98
CA LYS A 155 -8.32 13.60 10.42
C LYS A 155 -9.70 13.82 11.02
N ARG A 156 -10.11 12.91 11.90
CA ARG A 156 -11.31 13.04 12.73
C ARG A 156 -11.05 13.88 13.96
#